data_6ba40d36be3e294e46104f7451e52d81
#
_entry.id   6ba40d36be3e294e46104f7451e52d81
#
_cell.length_a   1.000
_cell.length_b   1.000
_cell.length_c   1.000
_cell.angle_alpha   90.00
_cell.angle_beta   90.00
_cell.angle_gamma   90.00
#
_symmetry.space_group_name_H-M   'P 1'
#
loop_
_entity.id
_entity.type
_entity.pdbx_description
1 polymer ?
#
loop_
_entity_poly.entity_id
_entity_poly.type
_entity_poly.pdbx_seq_one_letter_code
_entity_poly.pdbx_strand_id
1 'polypeptide(L)'
;MIKGIKGGVCAARGFKANGLNAGIKNNTKKDMALVYSEKPCAAAGTFTTNRVKAAPVKWDYKLVHESDYVQAVVVNSGVANAATGEEGMKCCMEMSENMGKALGIPAEAVLVASTGVIGRQLPMDIINAGIAKLPENMAADEEHAALAAQAIMTTDTHSKQVAVRIDIDGVPVTIGGMCKGSGMIHPNMCTMLCFITTDCAIDKNLLQKALSAGIDETFNMISVDGDTSTNDTVLVLANGMAGNKPITEEDENYKKFYDALYYINEELSKLIAGDGEGCTCLFEVRIVNAPVSYTHLRAHETSQD
;
A
#
# COMPACT_ATOMS: atom_id res chain seq x y z
N MET A 1 -21.18 -12.19 -0.11
CA MET A 1 -21.16 -11.56 1.25
C MET A 1 -19.71 -11.32 1.62
N ILE A 2 -19.34 -10.10 2.02
CA ILE A 2 -18.01 -9.75 2.49
C ILE A 2 -17.94 -10.07 3.98
N LYS A 3 -16.92 -10.85 4.40
CA LYS A 3 -16.73 -11.26 5.80
C LYS A 3 -15.40 -10.73 6.32
N GLY A 4 -15.42 -9.83 7.31
CA GLY A 4 -14.22 -9.36 8.01
C GLY A 4 -13.47 -10.51 8.70
N ILE A 5 -12.15 -10.50 8.58
CA ILE A 5 -11.22 -11.44 9.22
C ILE A 5 -10.00 -10.67 9.75
N LYS A 6 -9.16 -11.34 10.53
CA LYS A 6 -7.87 -10.81 10.98
C LYS A 6 -6.73 -11.22 10.04
N GLY A 7 -5.55 -10.59 10.19
CA GLY A 7 -4.31 -11.00 9.53
C GLY A 7 -3.72 -9.98 8.57
N GLY A 8 -4.40 -8.85 8.30
CA GLY A 8 -3.84 -7.79 7.45
C GLY A 8 -3.27 -8.35 6.14
N VAL A 9 -2.06 -7.93 5.75
CA VAL A 9 -1.39 -8.39 4.51
C VAL A 9 -1.02 -9.88 4.51
N CYS A 10 -1.01 -10.55 5.66
CA CYS A 10 -0.77 -11.98 5.76
C CYS A 10 -2.06 -12.83 5.72
N ALA A 11 -3.24 -12.20 5.66
CA ALA A 11 -4.51 -12.93 5.62
C ALA A 11 -4.68 -13.74 4.32
N ALA A 12 -4.21 -13.21 3.20
CA ALA A 12 -4.25 -13.89 1.90
C ALA A 12 -3.20 -15.02 1.84
N ARG A 13 -3.59 -16.15 1.28
CA ARG A 13 -2.75 -17.35 1.21
C ARG A 13 -1.46 -17.09 0.44
N GLY A 14 -0.31 -17.57 0.97
CA GLY A 14 1.00 -17.45 0.35
C GLY A 14 1.69 -16.10 0.55
N PHE A 15 1.13 -15.20 1.34
CA PHE A 15 1.80 -13.97 1.74
C PHE A 15 2.43 -14.09 3.12
N LYS A 16 3.65 -13.59 3.24
CA LYS A 16 4.42 -13.46 4.48
C LYS A 16 4.84 -12.02 4.66
N ALA A 17 5.01 -11.61 5.89
CA ALA A 17 5.49 -10.26 6.19
C ALA A 17 6.49 -10.27 7.35
N ASN A 18 7.21 -9.19 7.51
CA ASN A 18 8.00 -8.90 8.69
C ASN A 18 8.18 -7.39 8.86
N GLY A 19 8.47 -6.96 10.08
CA GLY A 19 8.82 -5.59 10.40
C GLY A 19 9.83 -5.53 11.53
N LEU A 20 10.93 -4.78 11.32
CA LEU A 20 12.01 -4.67 12.30
C LEU A 20 12.46 -3.21 12.52
N ASN A 21 13.25 -3.00 13.55
CA ASN A 21 14.01 -1.78 13.77
C ASN A 21 15.41 -1.97 13.18
N ALA A 22 15.72 -1.27 12.10
CA ALA A 22 17.06 -1.23 11.52
C ALA A 22 17.92 -0.10 12.12
N GLY A 23 17.28 0.92 12.71
CA GLY A 23 17.96 2.08 13.29
C GLY A 23 17.86 3.35 12.44
N ILE A 24 16.99 3.40 11.46
CA ILE A 24 16.79 4.59 10.60
C ILE A 24 16.21 5.74 11.41
N LYS A 25 15.26 5.47 12.31
CA LYS A 25 14.56 6.47 13.14
C LYS A 25 15.31 6.88 14.42
N ASN A 26 16.46 6.30 14.70
CA ASN A 26 17.24 6.57 15.93
C ASN A 26 16.42 6.40 17.25
N ASN A 27 15.48 5.47 17.26
CA ASN A 27 14.64 5.12 18.42
C ASN A 27 14.34 3.61 18.41
N THR A 28 13.46 3.16 19.31
CA THR A 28 13.07 1.74 19.42
C THR A 28 11.94 1.33 18.47
N LYS A 29 11.37 2.30 17.71
CA LYS A 29 10.27 2.00 16.78
C LYS A 29 10.79 1.24 15.57
N LYS A 30 9.97 0.33 15.04
CA LYS A 30 10.26 -0.35 13.78
C LYS A 30 10.29 0.65 12.62
N ASP A 31 11.15 0.41 11.64
CA ASP A 31 11.39 1.33 10.54
C ASP A 31 11.67 0.66 9.18
N MET A 32 11.70 -0.67 9.14
CA MET A 32 11.73 -1.42 7.89
C MET A 32 10.70 -2.55 7.88
N ALA A 33 10.03 -2.73 6.75
CA ALA A 33 9.05 -3.78 6.51
C ALA A 33 9.32 -4.54 5.22
N LEU A 34 8.88 -5.80 5.20
CA LEU A 34 8.81 -6.67 4.03
C LEU A 34 7.42 -7.27 3.92
N VAL A 35 6.85 -7.23 2.72
CA VAL A 35 5.72 -8.08 2.31
C VAL A 35 6.23 -8.95 1.16
N TYR A 36 6.08 -10.25 1.27
CA TYR A 36 6.59 -11.23 0.33
C TYR A 36 5.50 -12.23 -0.05
N SER A 37 5.45 -12.60 -1.33
CA SER A 37 4.59 -13.67 -1.84
C SER A 37 5.42 -14.90 -2.21
N GLU A 38 4.93 -16.08 -1.87
CA GLU A 38 5.53 -17.36 -2.26
C GLU A 38 5.42 -17.66 -3.77
N LYS A 39 4.55 -16.91 -4.48
CA LYS A 39 4.32 -17.04 -5.92
C LYS A 39 4.42 -15.66 -6.58
N PRO A 40 4.81 -15.61 -7.86
CA PRO A 40 4.68 -14.42 -8.68
C PRO A 40 3.25 -13.85 -8.62
N CYS A 41 3.15 -12.52 -8.55
CA CYS A 41 1.88 -11.80 -8.44
C CYS A 41 1.64 -10.95 -9.68
N ALA A 42 0.39 -10.93 -10.16
CA ALA A 42 -0.09 -9.78 -10.90
C ALA A 42 -0.10 -8.56 -9.97
N ALA A 43 0.35 -7.41 -10.46
CA ALA A 43 0.39 -6.19 -9.66
C ALA A 43 -0.42 -5.07 -10.29
N ALA A 44 -1.07 -4.29 -9.44
CA ALA A 44 -1.68 -3.01 -9.78
C ALA A 44 -1.17 -1.93 -8.83
N GLY A 45 -1.09 -0.69 -9.33
CA GLY A 45 -0.61 0.43 -8.52
C GLY A 45 -1.27 1.74 -8.90
N THR A 46 -1.54 2.57 -7.89
CA THR A 46 -1.87 3.98 -8.07
C THR A 46 -0.87 4.83 -7.29
N PHE A 47 -0.53 5.98 -7.84
CA PHE A 47 0.61 6.77 -7.39
C PHE A 47 0.26 8.25 -7.35
N THR A 48 0.96 8.99 -6.49
CA THR A 48 0.78 10.45 -6.38
C THR A 48 0.78 11.15 -7.73
N THR A 49 -0.10 12.13 -7.88
CA THR A 49 -0.14 13.04 -9.04
C THR A 49 0.83 14.22 -8.91
N ASN A 50 1.52 14.35 -7.75
CA ASN A 50 2.50 15.41 -7.54
C ASN A 50 3.58 15.38 -8.64
N ARG A 51 3.96 16.57 -9.13
CA ARG A 51 5.02 16.70 -10.14
C ARG A 51 6.39 16.33 -9.60
N VAL A 52 6.63 16.54 -8.30
CA VAL A 52 7.86 16.17 -7.59
C VAL A 52 7.69 14.77 -7.00
N LYS A 53 7.70 13.75 -7.86
CA LYS A 53 7.58 12.35 -7.42
C LYS A 53 8.88 11.87 -6.80
N ALA A 54 8.76 11.19 -5.64
CA ALA A 54 9.87 10.50 -5.00
C ALA A 54 10.46 9.39 -5.89
N ALA A 55 11.71 9.02 -5.63
CA ALA A 55 12.38 7.97 -6.41
C ALA A 55 11.63 6.61 -6.34
N PRO A 56 11.15 6.14 -5.17
CA PRO A 56 10.36 4.90 -5.09
C PRO A 56 9.11 4.92 -5.97
N VAL A 57 8.39 6.04 -6.03
CA VAL A 57 7.20 6.17 -6.87
C VAL A 57 7.50 5.96 -8.34
N LYS A 58 8.62 6.51 -8.83
CA LYS A 58 9.06 6.34 -10.23
C LYS A 58 9.50 4.90 -10.50
N TRP A 59 10.19 4.29 -9.54
CA TRP A 59 10.64 2.91 -9.59
C TRP A 59 9.45 1.95 -9.67
N ASP A 60 8.52 2.06 -8.72
CA ASP A 60 7.37 1.18 -8.63
C ASP A 60 6.41 1.37 -9.81
N TYR A 61 6.20 2.61 -10.27
CA TYR A 61 5.41 2.89 -11.47
C TYR A 61 5.95 2.10 -12.66
N LYS A 62 7.27 2.13 -12.88
CA LYS A 62 7.91 1.37 -13.95
C LYS A 62 7.67 -0.12 -13.79
N LEU A 63 7.96 -0.70 -12.62
CA LEU A 63 7.85 -2.14 -12.41
C LEU A 63 6.41 -2.64 -12.52
N VAL A 64 5.44 -1.93 -11.96
CA VAL A 64 4.02 -2.31 -12.06
C VAL A 64 3.55 -2.37 -13.51
N HIS A 65 4.04 -1.47 -14.38
CA HIS A 65 3.59 -1.42 -15.78
C HIS A 65 4.43 -2.30 -16.71
N GLU A 66 5.73 -2.42 -16.48
CA GLU A 66 6.66 -3.05 -17.42
C GLU A 66 7.06 -4.48 -17.02
N SER A 67 7.01 -4.85 -15.71
CA SER A 67 7.38 -6.20 -15.28
C SER A 67 6.26 -7.21 -15.53
N ASP A 68 6.63 -8.43 -15.86
CA ASP A 68 5.69 -9.53 -16.04
C ASP A 68 4.99 -9.89 -14.70
N TYR A 69 5.71 -9.76 -13.59
CA TYR A 69 5.21 -10.01 -12.25
C TYR A 69 6.02 -9.25 -11.19
N VAL A 70 5.46 -9.13 -10.00
CA VAL A 70 6.17 -8.73 -8.78
C VAL A 70 6.00 -9.79 -7.70
N GLN A 71 6.86 -9.78 -6.68
CA GLN A 71 6.82 -10.81 -5.64
C GLN A 71 7.12 -10.30 -4.23
N ALA A 72 7.67 -9.11 -4.10
CA ALA A 72 7.97 -8.50 -2.81
C ALA A 72 7.79 -6.98 -2.84
N VAL A 73 7.53 -6.42 -1.66
CA VAL A 73 7.60 -4.98 -1.38
C VAL A 73 8.49 -4.78 -0.16
N VAL A 74 9.59 -4.04 -0.32
CA VAL A 74 10.44 -3.60 0.79
C VAL A 74 10.17 -2.12 1.10
N VAL A 75 9.97 -1.81 2.37
CA VAL A 75 9.57 -0.48 2.81
C VAL A 75 10.54 0.02 3.88
N ASN A 76 10.94 1.29 3.79
CA ASN A 76 11.57 1.98 4.90
C ASN A 76 10.73 3.19 5.36
N SER A 77 10.79 3.48 6.65
CA SER A 77 10.20 4.68 7.24
C SER A 77 11.24 5.46 8.05
N GLY A 78 11.06 6.80 8.09
CA GLY A 78 12.01 7.75 8.69
C GLY A 78 12.67 8.67 7.67
N VAL A 79 12.93 8.19 6.45
CA VAL A 79 13.47 8.98 5.32
C VAL A 79 12.66 8.65 4.07
N ALA A 80 12.14 9.68 3.39
CA ALA A 80 11.17 9.55 2.29
C ALA A 80 11.80 9.22 0.93
N ASN A 81 13.12 9.36 0.77
CA ASN A 81 13.79 9.28 -0.54
C ASN A 81 13.11 10.17 -1.61
N ALA A 82 12.70 11.36 -1.20
CA ALA A 82 12.10 12.38 -2.04
C ALA A 82 13.01 13.60 -2.10
N ALA A 83 13.07 14.27 -3.25
CA ALA A 83 14.00 15.37 -3.54
C ALA A 83 15.47 14.98 -3.37
N THR A 84 15.83 13.74 -3.68
CA THR A 84 17.17 13.13 -3.52
C THR A 84 17.93 12.98 -4.83
N GLY A 85 17.36 13.44 -5.95
CA GLY A 85 17.99 13.41 -7.26
C GLY A 85 18.27 12.00 -7.79
N GLU A 86 19.33 11.85 -8.60
CA GLU A 86 19.75 10.58 -9.17
C GLU A 86 20.22 9.57 -8.11
N GLU A 87 20.78 10.05 -7.01
CA GLU A 87 21.23 9.21 -5.92
C GLU A 87 20.07 8.46 -5.27
N GLY A 88 18.92 9.13 -5.10
CA GLY A 88 17.72 8.47 -4.59
C GLY A 88 17.22 7.33 -5.49
N MET A 89 17.38 7.44 -6.81
CA MET A 89 17.04 6.35 -7.73
C MET A 89 18.02 5.18 -7.61
N LYS A 90 19.32 5.46 -7.47
CA LYS A 90 20.33 4.41 -7.21
C LYS A 90 20.04 3.65 -5.92
N CYS A 91 19.64 4.38 -4.86
CA CYS A 91 19.20 3.75 -3.60
C CYS A 91 18.00 2.81 -3.80
N CYS A 92 16.99 3.18 -4.59
CA CYS A 92 15.87 2.29 -4.92
C CYS A 92 16.33 1.01 -5.63
N MET A 93 17.20 1.16 -6.63
CA MET A 93 17.76 0.01 -7.36
C MET A 93 18.55 -0.91 -6.43
N GLU A 94 19.40 -0.34 -5.58
CA GLU A 94 20.20 -1.08 -4.60
C GLU A 94 19.32 -1.82 -3.58
N MET A 95 18.26 -1.19 -3.06
CA MET A 95 17.29 -1.83 -2.17
C MET A 95 16.60 -3.01 -2.84
N SER A 96 16.16 -2.83 -4.10
CA SER A 96 15.51 -3.86 -4.91
C SER A 96 16.46 -5.03 -5.19
N GLU A 97 17.70 -4.75 -5.62
CA GLU A 97 18.74 -5.77 -5.88
C GLU A 97 19.10 -6.58 -4.63
N ASN A 98 19.33 -5.88 -3.50
CA ASN A 98 19.73 -6.55 -2.26
C ASN A 98 18.59 -7.39 -1.66
N MET A 99 17.35 -6.89 -1.72
CA MET A 99 16.19 -7.68 -1.29
C MET A 99 15.95 -8.86 -2.25
N GLY A 100 16.09 -8.66 -3.56
CA GLY A 100 16.00 -9.74 -4.55
C GLY A 100 17.01 -10.85 -4.29
N LYS A 101 18.28 -10.50 -4.01
CA LYS A 101 19.32 -11.45 -3.61
C LYS A 101 18.97 -12.19 -2.33
N ALA A 102 18.46 -11.49 -1.31
CA ALA A 102 18.09 -12.08 -0.02
C ALA A 102 16.91 -13.06 -0.12
N LEU A 103 15.99 -12.82 -1.07
CA LEU A 103 14.81 -13.66 -1.31
C LEU A 103 15.01 -14.72 -2.42
N GLY A 104 16.10 -14.63 -3.20
CA GLY A 104 16.33 -15.49 -4.36
C GLY A 104 15.40 -15.21 -5.54
N ILE A 105 14.98 -13.96 -5.73
CA ILE A 105 14.11 -13.50 -6.82
C ILE A 105 14.79 -12.36 -7.62
N PRO A 106 14.36 -12.09 -8.87
CA PRO A 106 14.88 -10.96 -9.64
C PRO A 106 14.63 -9.61 -8.96
N ALA A 107 15.54 -8.65 -9.15
CA ALA A 107 15.38 -7.29 -8.64
C ALA A 107 14.11 -6.62 -9.16
N GLU A 108 13.75 -6.86 -10.41
CA GLU A 108 12.56 -6.34 -11.08
C GLU A 108 11.24 -6.89 -10.51
N ALA A 109 11.32 -7.91 -9.64
CA ALA A 109 10.17 -8.44 -8.91
C ALA A 109 10.02 -7.81 -7.51
N VAL A 110 10.87 -6.83 -7.15
CA VAL A 110 10.85 -6.17 -5.84
C VAL A 110 10.47 -4.69 -5.97
N LEU A 111 9.32 -4.35 -5.42
CA LEU A 111 8.86 -2.97 -5.27
C LEU A 111 9.51 -2.33 -4.03
N VAL A 112 9.67 -1.01 -4.06
CA VAL A 112 10.36 -0.25 -3.00
C VAL A 112 9.52 0.95 -2.58
N ALA A 113 9.19 1.06 -1.30
CA ALA A 113 8.50 2.23 -0.79
C ALA A 113 9.29 2.90 0.36
N SER A 114 9.20 4.22 0.42
CA SER A 114 9.87 5.03 1.46
C SER A 114 8.93 6.10 1.99
N THR A 115 9.04 6.42 3.28
CA THR A 115 8.27 7.50 3.90
C THR A 115 9.06 8.16 5.02
N GLY A 116 8.80 9.45 5.30
CA GLY A 116 9.46 10.22 6.37
C GLY A 116 10.01 11.56 5.88
N VAL A 117 11.21 11.92 6.33
CA VAL A 117 11.81 13.22 6.03
C VAL A 117 12.20 13.34 4.57
N ILE A 118 11.80 14.45 3.92
CA ILE A 118 12.10 14.80 2.53
C ILE A 118 13.46 15.53 2.46
N GLY A 119 14.19 15.37 1.35
CA GLY A 119 15.48 16.06 1.09
C GLY A 119 16.69 15.46 1.82
N ARG A 120 16.50 14.34 2.50
CA ARG A 120 17.58 13.60 3.16
C ARG A 120 17.93 12.35 2.37
N GLN A 121 19.22 12.07 2.19
CA GLN A 121 19.69 10.83 1.58
C GLN A 121 19.44 9.63 2.50
N LEU A 122 19.15 8.48 1.89
CA LEU A 122 18.93 7.24 2.60
C LEU A 122 20.24 6.76 3.28
N PRO A 123 20.20 6.32 4.55
CA PRO A 123 21.35 5.71 5.23
C PRO A 123 21.50 4.25 4.74
N MET A 124 22.10 4.04 3.58
CA MET A 124 22.09 2.74 2.88
C MET A 124 22.79 1.64 3.67
N ASP A 125 23.83 1.93 4.45
CA ASP A 125 24.48 0.93 5.32
C ASP A 125 23.48 0.32 6.31
N ILE A 126 22.64 1.18 6.93
CA ILE A 126 21.62 0.76 7.89
C ILE A 126 20.51 -0.02 7.16
N ILE A 127 20.06 0.49 6.02
CA ILE A 127 18.99 -0.12 5.20
C ILE A 127 19.43 -1.50 4.71
N ASN A 128 20.64 -1.64 4.19
CA ASN A 128 21.18 -2.91 3.69
C ASN A 128 21.32 -3.94 4.82
N ALA A 129 21.73 -3.53 6.01
CA ALA A 129 21.75 -4.41 7.18
C ALA A 129 20.33 -4.85 7.60
N GLY A 130 19.35 -3.97 7.46
CA GLY A 130 17.93 -4.31 7.68
C GLY A 130 17.37 -5.25 6.62
N ILE A 131 17.68 -5.01 5.34
CA ILE A 131 17.27 -5.88 4.22
C ILE A 131 17.76 -7.31 4.43
N ALA A 132 18.99 -7.51 4.86
CA ALA A 132 19.53 -8.84 5.11
C ALA A 132 18.77 -9.60 6.20
N LYS A 133 18.22 -8.91 7.21
CA LYS A 133 17.52 -9.51 8.36
C LYS A 133 16.00 -9.72 8.14
N LEU A 134 15.38 -8.93 7.26
CA LEU A 134 13.93 -8.98 7.06
C LEU A 134 13.42 -10.37 6.69
N PRO A 135 14.06 -11.13 5.77
CA PRO A 135 13.58 -12.47 5.38
C PRO A 135 13.77 -13.55 6.46
N GLU A 136 14.72 -13.38 7.40
CA GLU A 136 15.10 -14.43 8.36
C GLU A 136 13.93 -14.91 9.24
N ASN A 137 13.03 -13.98 9.60
CA ASN A 137 11.91 -14.24 10.50
C ASN A 137 10.55 -13.86 9.91
N MET A 138 10.40 -13.79 8.58
CA MET A 138 9.10 -13.50 7.98
C MET A 138 8.14 -14.68 8.15
N ALA A 139 6.88 -14.41 8.50
CA ALA A 139 5.85 -15.43 8.65
C ALA A 139 4.49 -14.97 8.10
N ALA A 140 3.59 -15.96 7.94
CA ALA A 140 2.24 -15.80 7.37
C ALA A 140 1.20 -15.77 8.50
N ASP A 141 1.38 -14.90 9.50
CA ASP A 141 0.49 -14.79 10.65
C ASP A 141 0.13 -13.34 10.99
N GLU A 142 -0.81 -13.18 11.93
CA GLU A 142 -1.30 -11.87 12.36
C GLU A 142 -0.21 -11.01 13.04
N GLU A 143 0.70 -11.65 13.78
CA GLU A 143 1.79 -10.95 14.46
C GLU A 143 2.74 -10.30 13.46
N HIS A 144 3.19 -11.04 12.44
CA HIS A 144 4.11 -10.52 11.42
C HIS A 144 3.45 -9.48 10.51
N ALA A 145 2.15 -9.62 10.20
CA ALA A 145 1.40 -8.56 9.55
C ALA A 145 1.38 -7.27 10.39
N ALA A 146 1.18 -7.39 11.71
CA ALA A 146 1.20 -6.25 12.63
C ALA A 146 2.60 -5.62 12.75
N LEU A 147 3.67 -6.44 12.76
CA LEU A 147 5.06 -5.94 12.74
C LEU A 147 5.34 -5.10 11.49
N ALA A 148 4.91 -5.57 10.31
CA ALA A 148 5.05 -4.82 9.06
C ALA A 148 4.24 -3.52 9.09
N ALA A 149 2.98 -3.56 9.52
CA ALA A 149 2.12 -2.37 9.62
C ALA A 149 2.68 -1.33 10.61
N GLN A 150 3.31 -1.74 11.71
CA GLN A 150 4.00 -0.84 12.64
C GLN A 150 5.26 -0.22 12.02
N ALA A 151 6.00 -0.97 11.21
CA ALA A 151 7.25 -0.53 10.64
C ALA A 151 7.11 0.56 9.58
N ILE A 152 5.95 0.65 8.92
CA ILE A 152 5.69 1.69 7.92
C ILE A 152 5.17 3.01 8.51
N MET A 153 4.79 3.04 9.79
CA MET A 153 4.27 4.23 10.48
C MET A 153 5.32 5.34 10.58
N THR A 154 4.87 6.59 10.60
CA THR A 154 5.69 7.78 10.91
C THR A 154 5.10 8.54 12.09
N THR A 155 4.15 9.42 11.84
CA THR A 155 3.40 10.20 12.84
C THR A 155 2.12 9.51 13.28
N ASP A 156 1.75 8.41 12.63
CA ASP A 156 0.62 7.59 12.98
C ASP A 156 0.61 7.21 14.47
N THR A 157 -0.57 7.23 15.11
CA THR A 157 -0.72 6.86 16.52
C THR A 157 -0.94 5.35 16.69
N HIS A 158 -1.47 4.68 15.68
CA HIS A 158 -1.68 3.23 15.65
C HIS A 158 -1.51 2.64 14.24
N SER A 159 -1.22 1.35 14.18
CA SER A 159 -1.13 0.62 12.91
C SER A 159 -2.51 0.32 12.33
N LYS A 160 -2.63 0.39 11.01
CA LYS A 160 -3.89 0.29 10.28
C LYS A 160 -3.88 -0.94 9.39
N GLN A 161 -4.81 -1.86 9.63
CA GLN A 161 -4.93 -3.13 8.90
C GLN A 161 -6.39 -3.52 8.75
N VAL A 162 -6.74 -4.08 7.60
CA VAL A 162 -8.07 -4.65 7.31
C VAL A 162 -7.90 -5.93 6.50
N ALA A 163 -8.73 -6.93 6.72
CA ALA A 163 -8.79 -8.10 5.86
C ALA A 163 -10.23 -8.64 5.75
N VAL A 164 -10.56 -9.16 4.56
CA VAL A 164 -11.86 -9.74 4.28
C VAL A 164 -11.72 -11.05 3.51
N ARG A 165 -12.79 -11.85 3.59
CA ARG A 165 -12.97 -13.05 2.77
C ARG A 165 -14.28 -12.97 2.01
N ILE A 166 -14.23 -13.37 0.73
CA ILE A 166 -15.37 -13.48 -0.15
C ILE A 166 -15.42 -14.88 -0.77
N ASP A 167 -16.51 -15.19 -1.44
CA ASP A 167 -16.66 -16.41 -2.21
C ASP A 167 -16.71 -16.10 -3.71
N ILE A 168 -15.83 -16.74 -4.47
CA ILE A 168 -15.79 -16.70 -5.93
C ILE A 168 -16.07 -18.12 -6.45
N ASP A 169 -17.29 -18.37 -6.88
CA ASP A 169 -17.75 -19.68 -7.39
C ASP A 169 -17.47 -20.85 -6.43
N GLY A 170 -17.74 -20.66 -5.13
CA GLY A 170 -17.51 -21.65 -4.09
C GLY A 170 -16.07 -21.70 -3.59
N VAL A 171 -15.17 -20.87 -4.11
CA VAL A 171 -13.78 -20.78 -3.66
C VAL A 171 -13.60 -19.57 -2.73
N PRO A 172 -13.14 -19.78 -1.49
CA PRO A 172 -12.86 -18.67 -0.60
C PRO A 172 -11.61 -17.88 -1.06
N VAL A 173 -11.82 -16.62 -1.39
CA VAL A 173 -10.77 -15.66 -1.77
C VAL A 173 -10.61 -14.64 -0.64
N THR A 174 -9.39 -14.33 -0.33
CA THR A 174 -9.02 -13.40 0.75
C THR A 174 -8.33 -12.16 0.19
N ILE A 175 -8.71 -10.99 0.72
CA ILE A 175 -8.03 -9.71 0.47
C ILE A 175 -7.64 -9.13 1.82
N GLY A 176 -6.39 -8.74 1.98
CA GLY A 176 -5.89 -8.12 3.19
C GLY A 176 -5.04 -6.90 2.87
N GLY A 177 -5.02 -5.91 3.75
CA GLY A 177 -4.25 -4.70 3.53
C GLY A 177 -3.72 -4.09 4.80
N MET A 178 -2.67 -3.28 4.64
CA MET A 178 -2.15 -2.37 5.65
C MET A 178 -1.89 -1.01 5.02
N CYS A 179 -2.02 0.05 5.81
CA CYS A 179 -1.67 1.39 5.37
C CYS A 179 -1.04 2.22 6.48
N LYS A 180 -0.43 3.33 6.09
CA LYS A 180 -0.01 4.41 6.98
C LYS A 180 -0.43 5.75 6.39
N GLY A 181 -0.68 6.70 7.26
CA GLY A 181 -0.98 8.09 6.95
C GLY A 181 -1.60 8.75 8.18
N SER A 182 -1.23 10.00 8.43
CA SER A 182 -1.70 10.82 9.55
C SER A 182 -1.59 12.31 9.25
N GLY A 183 -0.54 12.78 8.58
CA GLY A 183 -0.35 14.15 8.11
C GLY A 183 0.04 14.21 6.65
N MET A 184 0.02 15.41 6.05
CA MET A 184 0.23 15.71 4.63
C MET A 184 -0.83 14.99 3.77
N ILE A 185 -2.13 15.13 4.13
CA ILE A 185 -3.25 14.41 3.53
C ILE A 185 -4.20 15.38 2.84
N HIS A 186 -4.29 15.27 1.52
CA HIS A 186 -5.17 16.06 0.65
C HIS A 186 -5.71 15.18 -0.49
N PRO A 187 -6.95 15.38 -1.00
CA PRO A 187 -7.46 14.66 -2.16
C PRO A 187 -6.49 14.62 -3.36
N ASN A 188 -6.50 13.56 -4.14
CA ASN A 188 -5.58 13.16 -5.22
C ASN A 188 -4.31 12.43 -4.74
N MET A 189 -4.50 11.41 -3.93
CA MET A 189 -3.48 10.61 -3.26
C MET A 189 -2.77 11.40 -2.15
N CYS A 190 -3.15 11.11 -0.96
CA CYS A 190 -2.68 11.70 0.30
C CYS A 190 -1.35 11.10 0.72
N THR A 191 -0.58 11.70 1.63
CA THR A 191 0.66 11.10 2.19
C THR A 191 0.36 9.76 2.84
N MET A 192 0.20 8.77 2.02
CA MET A 192 -0.13 7.42 2.44
C MET A 192 0.74 6.40 1.70
N LEU A 193 1.02 5.33 2.38
CA LEU A 193 1.45 4.08 1.76
C LEU A 193 0.40 3.03 2.10
N CYS A 194 -0.07 2.32 1.09
CA CYS A 194 -1.02 1.24 1.25
C CYS A 194 -0.56 0.02 0.46
N PHE A 195 -0.53 -1.12 1.12
CA PHE A 195 -0.16 -2.40 0.52
C PHE A 195 -1.29 -3.38 0.74
N ILE A 196 -1.82 -3.90 -0.36
CA ILE A 196 -2.94 -4.84 -0.39
C ILE A 196 -2.47 -6.14 -1.03
N THR A 197 -2.83 -7.24 -0.43
CA THR A 197 -2.51 -8.59 -0.88
C THR A 197 -3.79 -9.37 -1.12
N THR A 198 -3.82 -10.21 -2.14
CA THR A 198 -4.91 -11.13 -2.38
C THR A 198 -4.42 -12.44 -2.97
N ASP A 199 -5.07 -13.53 -2.57
CA ASP A 199 -4.84 -14.84 -3.16
C ASP A 199 -5.73 -15.11 -4.39
N CYS A 200 -6.49 -14.12 -4.85
CA CYS A 200 -7.31 -14.19 -6.06
C CYS A 200 -6.48 -14.40 -7.32
N ALA A 201 -6.94 -15.29 -8.19
CA ALA A 201 -6.47 -15.36 -9.57
C ALA A 201 -7.29 -14.38 -10.42
N ILE A 202 -6.65 -13.29 -10.87
CA ILE A 202 -7.28 -12.20 -11.65
C ILE A 202 -6.30 -11.65 -12.68
N ASP A 203 -6.83 -11.27 -13.85
CA ASP A 203 -6.05 -10.60 -14.89
C ASP A 203 -5.48 -9.25 -14.41
N LYS A 204 -4.24 -8.95 -14.81
CA LYS A 204 -3.51 -7.74 -14.39
C LYS A 204 -4.27 -6.45 -14.74
N ASN A 205 -4.87 -6.38 -15.93
CA ASN A 205 -5.58 -5.16 -16.37
C ASN A 205 -6.89 -4.98 -15.60
N LEU A 206 -7.59 -6.08 -15.30
CA LEU A 206 -8.80 -6.04 -14.48
C LEU A 206 -8.47 -5.68 -13.02
N LEU A 207 -7.36 -6.17 -12.49
CA LEU A 207 -6.86 -5.78 -11.17
C LEU A 207 -6.57 -4.27 -11.12
N GLN A 208 -5.86 -3.75 -12.12
CA GLN A 208 -5.58 -2.31 -12.24
C GLN A 208 -6.87 -1.49 -12.38
N LYS A 209 -7.82 -1.96 -13.19
CA LYS A 209 -9.12 -1.30 -13.37
C LYS A 209 -9.90 -1.23 -12.05
N ALA A 210 -9.96 -2.34 -11.32
CA ALA A 210 -10.64 -2.40 -10.03
C ALA A 210 -10.00 -1.45 -9.01
N LEU A 211 -8.67 -1.42 -8.94
CA LEU A 211 -7.96 -0.52 -8.05
C LEU A 211 -8.22 0.95 -8.40
N SER A 212 -8.03 1.33 -9.66
CA SER A 212 -8.17 2.73 -10.09
C SER A 212 -9.57 3.27 -9.82
N ALA A 213 -10.62 2.50 -10.13
CA ALA A 213 -12.00 2.90 -9.86
C ALA A 213 -12.28 3.06 -8.35
N GLY A 214 -11.72 2.17 -7.51
CA GLY A 214 -11.93 2.23 -6.07
C GLY A 214 -11.21 3.40 -5.38
N ILE A 215 -10.05 3.81 -5.88
CA ILE A 215 -9.24 4.89 -5.29
C ILE A 215 -9.94 6.24 -5.37
N ASP A 216 -10.61 6.53 -6.48
CA ASP A 216 -11.27 7.83 -6.69
C ASP A 216 -12.40 8.09 -5.69
N GLU A 217 -13.07 7.04 -5.24
CA GLU A 217 -14.19 7.11 -4.29
C GLU A 217 -13.78 6.82 -2.83
N THR A 218 -12.49 6.60 -2.55
CA THR A 218 -11.98 6.27 -1.21
C THR A 218 -10.81 7.17 -0.80
N PHE A 219 -9.58 6.79 -1.11
CA PHE A 219 -8.38 7.54 -0.71
C PHE A 219 -8.33 8.95 -1.31
N ASN A 220 -8.88 9.17 -2.50
CA ASN A 220 -8.96 10.51 -3.10
C ASN A 220 -10.05 11.39 -2.47
N MET A 221 -10.84 10.87 -1.55
CA MET A 221 -11.92 11.59 -0.87
C MET A 221 -11.55 12.07 0.53
N ILE A 222 -10.40 11.68 1.09
CA ILE A 222 -10.00 12.06 2.45
C ILE A 222 -9.09 13.28 2.46
N SER A 223 -9.20 14.10 3.50
CA SER A 223 -8.35 15.26 3.75
C SER A 223 -8.08 15.43 5.24
N VAL A 224 -6.87 15.87 5.60
CA VAL A 224 -6.47 16.21 6.98
C VAL A 224 -5.98 17.66 7.05
N ASP A 225 -4.97 18.04 6.27
CA ASP A 225 -4.25 19.32 6.36
C ASP A 225 -4.11 20.06 5.02
N GLY A 226 -4.59 19.46 3.92
CA GLY A 226 -4.59 20.07 2.60
C GLY A 226 -3.25 20.01 1.83
N ASP A 227 -2.24 19.30 2.35
CA ASP A 227 -0.93 19.16 1.69
C ASP A 227 -0.85 17.87 0.86
N THR A 228 -0.21 17.95 -0.34
CA THR A 228 -0.01 16.80 -1.23
C THR A 228 1.38 16.19 -1.07
N SER A 229 1.45 14.86 -0.99
CA SER A 229 2.69 14.13 -0.83
C SER A 229 3.43 13.86 -2.12
N THR A 230 4.73 13.58 -1.97
CA THR A 230 5.64 13.12 -3.03
C THR A 230 5.71 11.60 -3.16
N ASN A 231 5.17 10.84 -2.19
CA ASN A 231 5.42 9.40 -2.02
C ASN A 231 4.17 8.52 -2.10
N ASP A 232 2.97 9.09 -2.25
CA ASP A 232 1.74 8.31 -2.19
C ASP A 232 1.74 7.13 -3.14
N THR A 233 1.41 5.99 -2.58
CA THR A 233 1.46 4.73 -3.30
C THR A 233 0.43 3.76 -2.71
N VAL A 234 -0.46 3.24 -3.56
CA VAL A 234 -1.28 2.06 -3.27
C VAL A 234 -0.85 0.95 -4.20
N LEU A 235 -0.48 -0.19 -3.64
CA LEU A 235 -0.10 -1.39 -4.38
C LEU A 235 -1.02 -2.54 -4.04
N VAL A 236 -1.44 -3.28 -5.05
CA VAL A 236 -2.18 -4.54 -4.89
C VAL A 236 -1.39 -5.67 -5.55
N LEU A 237 -1.14 -6.73 -4.81
CA LEU A 237 -0.45 -7.93 -5.26
C LEU A 237 -1.42 -9.11 -5.22
N ALA A 238 -1.63 -9.78 -6.37
CA ALA A 238 -2.52 -10.92 -6.54
C ALA A 238 -1.74 -12.15 -7.00
N ASN A 239 -1.62 -13.18 -6.14
CA ASN A 239 -0.79 -14.36 -6.40
C ASN A 239 -1.55 -15.60 -6.91
N GLY A 240 -2.87 -15.56 -6.99
CA GLY A 240 -3.69 -16.65 -7.53
C GLY A 240 -3.77 -17.93 -6.66
N MET A 241 -3.28 -17.90 -5.43
CA MET A 241 -3.18 -19.10 -4.58
C MET A 241 -4.50 -19.53 -3.94
N ALA A 242 -5.58 -18.76 -4.09
CA ALA A 242 -6.93 -19.21 -3.71
C ALA A 242 -7.38 -20.40 -4.55
N GLY A 243 -6.94 -20.47 -5.81
CA GLY A 243 -7.31 -21.55 -6.74
C GLY A 243 -8.67 -21.34 -7.39
N ASN A 244 -9.23 -20.15 -7.34
CA ASN A 244 -10.41 -19.79 -8.12
C ASN A 244 -10.12 -19.82 -9.63
N LYS A 245 -11.15 -19.99 -10.45
CA LYS A 245 -11.04 -19.77 -11.89
C LYS A 245 -10.55 -18.31 -12.11
N PRO A 246 -9.52 -18.09 -12.94
CA PRO A 246 -9.02 -16.74 -13.18
C PRO A 246 -10.12 -15.80 -13.67
N ILE A 247 -10.25 -14.64 -13.04
CA ILE A 247 -11.15 -13.58 -13.47
C ILE A 247 -10.51 -12.88 -14.66
N THR A 248 -11.07 -13.06 -15.86
CA THR A 248 -10.54 -12.54 -17.14
C THR A 248 -11.49 -11.60 -17.86
N GLU A 249 -12.69 -11.37 -17.31
CA GLU A 249 -13.72 -10.48 -17.85
C GLU A 249 -14.51 -9.81 -16.70
N GLU A 250 -15.25 -8.76 -17.01
CA GLU A 250 -16.06 -8.00 -16.04
C GLU A 250 -17.41 -8.68 -15.81
N ASP A 251 -17.36 -9.87 -15.24
CA ASP A 251 -18.52 -10.68 -14.88
C ASP A 251 -18.95 -10.46 -13.40
N GLU A 252 -19.85 -11.30 -12.91
CA GLU A 252 -20.32 -11.26 -11.51
C GLU A 252 -19.18 -11.55 -10.51
N ASN A 253 -18.16 -12.35 -10.88
CA ASN A 253 -17.00 -12.64 -10.03
C ASN A 253 -16.06 -11.44 -9.95
N TYR A 254 -15.85 -10.73 -11.07
CA TYR A 254 -15.15 -9.44 -11.06
C TYR A 254 -15.87 -8.44 -10.17
N LYS A 255 -17.20 -8.35 -10.26
CA LYS A 255 -17.97 -7.46 -9.40
C LYS A 255 -17.82 -7.79 -7.92
N LYS A 256 -17.89 -9.07 -7.53
CA LYS A 256 -17.66 -9.50 -6.14
C LYS A 256 -16.26 -9.13 -5.66
N PHE A 257 -15.23 -9.31 -6.50
CA PHE A 257 -13.85 -8.94 -6.20
C PHE A 257 -13.71 -7.43 -6.05
N TYR A 258 -14.26 -6.66 -7.00
CA TYR A 258 -14.27 -5.19 -6.95
C TYR A 258 -14.93 -4.67 -5.68
N ASP A 259 -16.12 -5.15 -5.33
CA ASP A 259 -16.86 -4.73 -4.14
C ASP A 259 -16.03 -5.01 -2.85
N ALA A 260 -15.29 -6.11 -2.81
CA ALA A 260 -14.43 -6.45 -1.68
C ALA A 260 -13.14 -5.60 -1.62
N LEU A 261 -12.52 -5.32 -2.75
CA LEU A 261 -11.35 -4.42 -2.83
C LEU A 261 -11.75 -2.98 -2.48
N TYR A 262 -12.92 -2.53 -2.98
CA TYR A 262 -13.50 -1.24 -2.62
C TYR A 262 -13.71 -1.13 -1.10
N TYR A 263 -14.29 -2.13 -0.47
CA TYR A 263 -14.47 -2.17 0.99
C TYR A 263 -13.13 -2.07 1.74
N ILE A 264 -12.08 -2.77 1.29
CA ILE A 264 -10.73 -2.64 1.88
C ILE A 264 -10.21 -1.21 1.75
N ASN A 265 -10.32 -0.59 0.57
CA ASN A 265 -9.88 0.78 0.32
C ASN A 265 -10.65 1.78 1.20
N GLU A 266 -11.97 1.62 1.31
CA GLU A 266 -12.84 2.46 2.13
C GLU A 266 -12.46 2.39 3.61
N GLU A 267 -12.33 1.19 4.17
CA GLU A 267 -11.99 1.01 5.58
C GLU A 267 -10.57 1.54 5.89
N LEU A 268 -9.58 1.27 5.03
CA LEU A 268 -8.22 1.78 5.21
C LEU A 268 -8.17 3.31 5.11
N SER A 269 -8.92 3.92 4.17
CA SER A 269 -8.99 5.38 4.05
C SER A 269 -9.64 6.03 5.28
N LYS A 270 -10.69 5.44 5.84
CA LYS A 270 -11.33 5.88 7.10
C LYS A 270 -10.37 5.79 8.29
N LEU A 271 -9.57 4.71 8.37
CA LEU A 271 -8.56 4.56 9.42
C LEU A 271 -7.46 5.65 9.33
N ILE A 272 -7.07 6.05 8.11
CA ILE A 272 -6.12 7.16 7.90
C ILE A 272 -6.75 8.48 8.35
N ALA A 273 -7.94 8.81 7.85
CA ALA A 273 -8.62 10.06 8.19
C ALA A 273 -8.92 10.19 9.69
N GLY A 274 -9.27 9.07 10.35
CA GLY A 274 -9.53 9.03 11.78
C GLY A 274 -8.28 9.16 12.68
N ASP A 275 -7.08 8.95 12.11
CA ASP A 275 -5.78 9.11 12.80
C ASP A 275 -5.03 10.36 12.30
N GLY A 276 -5.75 11.35 11.75
CA GLY A 276 -5.17 12.59 11.26
C GLY A 276 -4.45 13.38 12.35
N GLU A 277 -3.31 14.02 12.03
CA GLU A 277 -2.57 14.87 12.96
C GLU A 277 -3.44 15.99 13.50
N GLY A 278 -3.59 16.04 14.85
CA GLY A 278 -4.48 16.99 15.55
C GLY A 278 -5.97 16.66 15.46
N CYS A 279 -6.35 15.55 14.83
CA CYS A 279 -7.75 15.13 14.68
C CYS A 279 -8.33 14.72 16.04
N THR A 280 -9.52 15.23 16.37
CA THR A 280 -10.28 14.86 17.56
C THR A 280 -11.53 14.06 17.24
N CYS A 281 -11.97 14.07 15.99
CA CYS A 281 -13.10 13.29 15.48
C CYS A 281 -12.97 13.06 13.98
N LEU A 282 -13.56 11.98 13.49
CA LEU A 282 -13.81 11.72 12.08
C LEU A 282 -15.24 12.12 11.76
N PHE A 283 -15.45 12.87 10.69
CA PHE A 283 -16.77 13.10 10.13
C PHE A 283 -16.83 12.73 8.65
N GLU A 284 -17.97 12.24 8.22
CA GLU A 284 -18.26 11.91 6.83
C GLU A 284 -19.32 12.85 6.28
N VAL A 285 -19.06 13.48 5.15
CA VAL A 285 -20.03 14.30 4.42
C VAL A 285 -20.49 13.52 3.20
N ARG A 286 -21.77 13.11 3.20
CA ARG A 286 -22.39 12.41 2.06
C ARG A 286 -23.31 13.36 1.32
N ILE A 287 -22.99 13.61 0.05
CA ILE A 287 -23.83 14.40 -0.85
C ILE A 287 -24.61 13.45 -1.74
N VAL A 288 -25.94 13.59 -1.75
CA VAL A 288 -26.84 12.76 -2.55
C VAL A 288 -27.58 13.62 -3.55
N ASN A 289 -27.97 13.00 -4.70
CA ASN A 289 -28.71 13.67 -5.77
C ASN A 289 -27.98 14.88 -6.40
N ALA A 290 -26.65 14.89 -6.38
CA ALA A 290 -25.89 15.91 -7.10
C ALA A 290 -26.13 15.79 -8.62
N PRO A 291 -26.18 16.92 -9.37
CA PRO A 291 -26.47 16.90 -10.80
C PRO A 291 -25.32 16.36 -11.66
N VAL A 292 -24.17 16.08 -11.06
CA VAL A 292 -22.98 15.53 -11.72
C VAL A 292 -22.49 14.28 -10.98
N SER A 293 -21.92 13.35 -11.73
CA SER A 293 -21.45 12.06 -11.18
C SER A 293 -20.19 12.16 -10.32
N TYR A 294 -19.47 13.29 -10.38
CA TYR A 294 -18.35 13.60 -9.49
C TYR A 294 -18.72 14.81 -8.65
N THR A 295 -18.79 14.63 -7.36
CA THR A 295 -18.87 15.72 -6.39
C THR A 295 -17.49 15.96 -5.82
N HIS A 296 -16.70 16.77 -6.47
CA HIS A 296 -15.49 17.32 -5.89
C HIS A 296 -15.88 18.51 -4.98
N LEU A 297 -16.61 18.20 -3.93
CA LEU A 297 -16.66 19.11 -2.79
C LEU A 297 -15.36 18.92 -2.02
N ARG A 298 -14.39 19.70 -2.39
CA ARG A 298 -13.16 19.82 -1.63
C ARG A 298 -13.51 20.40 -0.26
N ALA A 299 -12.97 19.83 0.81
CA ALA A 299 -13.28 20.23 2.18
C ALA A 299 -13.06 21.75 2.46
N HIS A 300 -12.24 22.44 1.65
CA HIS A 300 -12.01 23.88 1.77
C HIS A 300 -13.01 24.76 0.99
N GLU A 301 -13.85 24.19 0.13
CA GLU A 301 -14.95 24.92 -0.51
C GLU A 301 -16.14 25.15 0.44
N THR A 302 -16.20 24.36 1.53
CA THR A 302 -17.21 24.46 2.58
C THR A 302 -16.80 25.36 3.74
N SER A 303 -15.56 25.80 3.83
CA SER A 303 -15.04 26.63 4.93
C SER A 303 -14.94 28.13 4.60
N GLN A 304 -15.41 28.59 3.45
CA GLN A 304 -15.37 29.99 3.03
C GLN A 304 -16.75 30.69 2.97
N ASP A 305 -17.83 30.01 3.41
CA ASP A 305 -19.16 30.61 3.55
C ASP A 305 -19.54 30.84 5.00
#